data_8850468efea639868a082ed8db7d29de
#
_entry.id   8850468efea639868a082ed8db7d29de
#
_cell.length_a   1.000
_cell.length_b   1.000
_cell.length_c   1.000
_cell.angle_alpha   90.00
_cell.angle_beta   90.00
_cell.angle_gamma   90.00
#
_symmetry.space_group_name_H-M   'P 1'
#
loop_
_entity.id
_entity.type
_entity.pdbx_description
1 polymer ?
#
loop_
_entity_poly.entity_id
_entity_poly.type
_entity_poly.pdbx_seq_one_letter_code
_entity_poly.pdbx_strand_id
1 'polypeptide(L)'
;VPLAGKTGTTNDNYDAWFIGFSSNLVIGVYIGFDNPKTLGKFETGSKAALPVFKDFVENALFKSDFKDFKVPNNIFLTSINYDTGQKSSPADKNTIIEALKDKDINNIDNNNLISISGYDNLVKFRQFY
;
A
#
# COMPACT_ATOMS: atom_id res chain seq x y z
N VAL A 1 -3.69 -3.80 12.63
CA VAL A 1 -4.74 -2.98 12.01
C VAL A 1 -4.41 -2.85 10.52
N PRO A 2 -5.32 -3.20 9.60
CA PRO A 2 -5.08 -3.05 8.17
C PRO A 2 -5.15 -1.57 7.77
N LEU A 3 -4.00 -1.04 7.35
CA LEU A 3 -3.84 0.31 6.85
C LEU A 3 -3.15 0.27 5.49
N ALA A 4 -3.48 1.19 4.63
CA ALA A 4 -2.77 1.47 3.40
C ALA A 4 -2.49 2.96 3.29
N GLY A 5 -1.51 3.37 2.49
CA GLY A 5 -1.22 4.79 2.32
C GLY A 5 -0.15 5.06 1.27
N LYS A 6 -0.02 6.34 0.97
CA LYS A 6 0.95 6.82 -0.02
C LYS A 6 1.53 8.16 0.41
N THR A 7 2.84 8.29 0.27
CA THR A 7 3.55 9.56 0.43
C THR A 7 3.45 10.40 -0.84
N GLY A 8 3.47 11.70 -0.68
CA GLY A 8 3.69 12.68 -1.74
C GLY A 8 4.78 13.66 -1.32
N THR A 9 5.66 14.01 -2.24
CA THR A 9 6.71 15.01 -2.02
C THR A 9 6.83 15.82 -3.30
N THR A 10 6.74 17.13 -3.19
CA THR A 10 6.98 18.02 -4.33
C THR A 10 8.47 18.13 -4.65
N ASN A 11 8.78 18.61 -5.86
CA ASN A 11 10.15 18.92 -6.22
C ASN A 11 10.75 19.88 -5.18
N ASP A 12 12.05 19.73 -4.91
CA ASP A 12 12.80 20.52 -3.93
C ASP A 12 12.26 20.46 -2.47
N ASN A 13 11.39 19.46 -2.16
CA ASN A 13 10.82 19.25 -0.83
C ASN A 13 10.10 20.49 -0.25
N TYR A 14 9.33 21.20 -1.05
CA TYR A 14 8.50 22.30 -0.56
C TYR A 14 7.31 21.80 0.25
N ASP A 15 6.72 20.69 -0.18
CA ASP A 15 5.55 20.08 0.46
C ASP A 15 5.76 18.60 0.71
N ALA A 16 5.38 18.15 1.88
CA ALA A 16 5.36 16.76 2.27
C ALA A 16 3.94 16.32 2.57
N TRP A 17 3.48 15.28 1.87
CA TRP A 17 2.17 14.69 2.04
C TRP A 17 2.26 13.24 2.49
N PHE A 18 1.31 12.83 3.31
CA PHE A 18 0.96 11.44 3.51
C PHE A 18 -0.56 11.30 3.55
N ILE A 19 -1.09 10.43 2.70
CA ILE A 19 -2.50 10.03 2.76
C ILE A 19 -2.53 8.57 3.14
N GLY A 20 -3.11 8.26 4.30
CA GLY A 20 -3.32 6.90 4.76
C GLY A 20 -4.79 6.62 4.99
N PHE A 21 -5.19 5.36 4.88
CA PHE A 21 -6.59 4.96 5.03
C PHE A 21 -6.73 3.54 5.58
N SER A 22 -7.82 3.34 6.27
CA SER A 22 -8.41 2.05 6.60
C SER A 22 -9.62 1.79 5.69
N SER A 23 -10.36 0.72 5.94
CA SER A 23 -11.59 0.44 5.19
C SER A 23 -12.73 1.46 5.42
N ASN A 24 -12.63 2.29 6.43
CA ASN A 24 -13.69 3.21 6.86
C ASN A 24 -13.23 4.63 7.21
N LEU A 25 -11.94 4.92 7.12
CA LEU A 25 -11.38 6.23 7.45
C LEU A 25 -10.23 6.59 6.50
N VAL A 26 -10.20 7.84 6.05
CA VAL A 26 -9.08 8.41 5.29
C VAL A 26 -8.52 9.59 6.08
N ILE A 27 -7.21 9.63 6.22
CA ILE A 27 -6.47 10.68 6.93
C ILE A 27 -5.43 11.25 5.99
N GLY A 28 -5.47 12.55 5.76
CA GLY A 28 -4.46 13.29 5.02
C GLY A 28 -3.61 14.13 5.96
N VAL A 29 -2.29 14.06 5.81
CA VAL A 29 -1.33 14.92 6.49
C VAL A 29 -0.58 15.74 5.44
N TYR A 30 -0.58 17.04 5.64
CA TYR A 30 0.15 18.00 4.83
C TYR A 30 1.11 18.81 5.71
N ILE A 31 2.33 18.95 5.24
CA ILE A 31 3.34 19.82 5.87
C ILE A 31 3.95 20.69 4.78
N GLY A 32 3.89 21.98 4.98
CA GLY A 32 4.39 23.00 4.07
C GLY A 32 4.39 24.36 4.72
N PHE A 33 4.91 25.35 4.02
CA PHE A 33 4.90 26.74 4.45
C PHE A 33 3.93 27.56 3.60
N ASP A 34 3.22 28.52 4.21
CA ASP A 34 2.31 29.43 3.49
C ASP A 34 3.04 30.21 2.38
N ASN A 35 4.26 30.66 2.66
CA ASN A 35 5.16 31.16 1.63
C ASN A 35 6.07 30.02 1.20
N PRO A 36 5.99 29.55 -0.05
CA PRO A 36 6.72 28.37 -0.50
C PRO A 36 8.22 28.48 -0.27
N LYS A 37 8.74 27.58 0.52
CA LYS A 37 10.19 27.39 0.77
C LYS A 37 10.43 25.92 1.12
N THR A 38 11.64 25.44 0.87
CA THR A 38 11.98 24.04 1.16
C THR A 38 11.85 23.72 2.64
N LEU A 39 11.31 22.52 2.91
CA LEU A 39 11.28 21.94 4.27
C LEU A 39 12.66 21.45 4.70
N GLY A 40 13.56 21.20 3.74
CA GLY A 40 14.91 20.69 3.97
C GLY A 40 15.25 19.54 3.01
N LYS A 41 16.54 19.32 2.80
CA LYS A 41 17.06 18.39 1.77
C LYS A 41 16.53 16.95 1.87
N PHE A 42 16.10 16.51 3.06
CA PHE A 42 15.63 15.12 3.29
C PHE A 42 14.21 15.07 3.89
N GLU A 43 13.51 16.19 3.95
CA GLU A 43 12.17 16.30 4.51
C GLU A 43 11.14 15.88 3.45
N THR A 44 10.96 14.57 3.34
CA THR A 44 10.01 13.93 2.41
C THR A 44 8.70 13.59 3.12
N GLY A 45 7.68 13.19 2.36
CA GLY A 45 6.42 12.71 2.92
C GLY A 45 6.60 11.57 3.92
N SER A 46 7.59 10.69 3.73
CA SER A 46 7.89 9.60 4.67
C SER A 46 8.58 10.07 5.95
N LYS A 47 9.34 11.15 5.91
CA LYS A 47 10.05 11.67 7.09
C LYS A 47 9.28 12.73 7.85
N ALA A 48 8.57 13.59 7.16
CA ALA A 48 7.84 14.68 7.78
C ALA A 48 6.37 14.34 8.05
N ALA A 49 5.62 13.85 7.04
CA ALA A 49 4.18 13.67 7.16
C ALA A 49 3.76 12.30 7.75
N LEU A 50 4.45 11.22 7.41
CA LEU A 50 4.13 9.88 7.93
C LEU A 50 4.21 9.75 9.46
N PRO A 51 5.20 10.33 10.17
CA PRO A 51 5.24 10.26 11.63
C PRO A 51 4.02 10.92 12.29
N VAL A 52 3.54 12.02 11.74
CA VAL A 52 2.32 12.71 12.23
C VAL A 52 1.08 11.83 12.03
N PHE A 53 0.96 11.21 10.86
CA PHE A 53 -0.11 10.24 10.60
C PHE A 53 -0.06 9.07 11.60
N LYS A 54 1.12 8.52 11.84
CA LYS A 54 1.32 7.41 12.77
C LYS A 54 0.91 7.79 14.19
N ASP A 55 1.39 8.92 14.67
CA ASP A 55 1.06 9.43 16.01
C ASP A 55 -0.45 9.65 16.17
N PHE A 56 -1.12 10.22 15.17
CA PHE A 56 -2.56 10.39 15.17
C PHE A 56 -3.31 9.04 15.24
N VAL A 57 -2.92 8.07 14.42
CA VAL A 57 -3.55 6.74 14.42
C VAL A 57 -3.35 6.02 15.76
N GLU A 58 -2.17 6.11 16.35
CA GLU A 58 -1.83 5.42 17.61
C GLU A 58 -2.51 6.04 18.83
N ASN A 59 -2.70 7.37 18.85
CA ASN A 59 -3.18 8.08 20.03
C ASN A 59 -4.62 8.56 19.94
N ALA A 60 -5.15 8.79 18.75
CA ALA A 60 -6.51 9.32 18.58
C ALA A 60 -7.55 8.27 18.20
N LEU A 61 -7.13 7.09 17.73
CA LEU A 61 -8.03 6.05 17.25
C LEU A 61 -7.94 4.78 18.09
N PHE A 62 -9.09 4.14 18.33
CA PHE A 62 -9.17 2.87 19.02
C PHE A 62 -9.11 1.71 18.00
N LYS A 63 -8.62 0.54 18.42
CA LYS A 63 -8.60 -0.66 17.57
C LYS A 63 -9.98 -1.04 17.02
N SER A 64 -11.04 -0.75 17.75
CA SER A 64 -12.44 -0.97 17.34
C SER A 64 -12.88 -0.12 16.16
N ASP A 65 -12.17 0.99 15.87
CA ASP A 65 -12.50 1.89 14.77
C ASP A 65 -12.05 1.34 13.41
N PHE A 66 -11.22 0.29 13.43
CA PHE A 66 -10.66 -0.31 12.23
C PHE A 66 -11.38 -1.61 11.88
N LYS A 67 -11.71 -1.74 10.59
CA LYS A 67 -12.29 -2.95 10.00
C LYS A 67 -11.38 -3.46 8.91
N ASP A 68 -11.47 -4.75 8.61
CA ASP A 68 -10.74 -5.33 7.50
C ASP A 68 -11.22 -4.79 6.16
N PHE A 69 -10.30 -4.68 5.21
CA PHE A 69 -10.66 -4.38 3.83
C PHE A 69 -11.45 -5.56 3.25
N LYS A 70 -12.62 -5.24 2.68
CA LYS A 70 -13.44 -6.25 2.04
C LYS A 70 -12.93 -6.53 0.63
N VAL A 71 -12.79 -7.80 0.30
CA VAL A 71 -12.53 -8.22 -1.08
C VAL A 71 -13.83 -8.07 -1.89
N PRO A 72 -13.84 -7.33 -3.01
CA PRO A 72 -15.02 -7.22 -3.87
C PRO A 72 -15.44 -8.57 -4.45
N ASN A 73 -16.73 -8.74 -4.75
CA ASN A 73 -17.30 -10.02 -5.21
C ASN A 73 -16.70 -10.57 -6.52
N ASN A 74 -16.12 -9.69 -7.36
CA ASN A 74 -15.49 -10.05 -8.64
C ASN A 74 -13.97 -10.14 -8.57
N ILE A 75 -13.41 -10.15 -7.35
CA ILE A 75 -11.99 -10.31 -7.09
C ILE A 75 -11.77 -11.59 -6.31
N PHE A 76 -10.83 -12.40 -6.78
CA PHE A 76 -10.42 -13.65 -6.15
C PHE A 76 -8.98 -13.54 -5.67
N LEU A 77 -8.75 -13.99 -4.46
CA LEU A 77 -7.39 -14.09 -3.90
C LEU A 77 -6.87 -15.50 -4.22
N THR A 78 -5.71 -15.55 -4.88
CA THR A 78 -5.06 -16.82 -5.21
C THR A 78 -3.57 -16.76 -4.92
N SER A 79 -2.98 -17.92 -4.63
CA SER A 79 -1.55 -18.06 -4.44
C SER A 79 -0.86 -18.25 -5.79
N ILE A 80 0.09 -17.40 -6.11
CA ILE A 80 0.91 -17.49 -7.31
C ILE A 80 2.39 -17.47 -6.97
N ASN A 81 3.19 -18.11 -7.78
CA ASN A 81 4.63 -17.99 -7.71
C ASN A 81 5.06 -16.64 -8.31
N TYR A 82 5.78 -15.84 -7.56
CA TYR A 82 6.21 -14.50 -7.94
C TYR A 82 7.09 -14.47 -9.18
N ASP A 83 7.95 -15.48 -9.37
CA ASP A 83 8.89 -15.52 -10.47
C ASP A 83 8.26 -15.98 -11.78
N THR A 84 7.28 -16.89 -11.71
CA THR A 84 6.67 -17.53 -12.87
C THR A 84 5.27 -17.00 -13.21
N GLY A 85 4.59 -16.36 -12.27
CA GLY A 85 3.20 -15.92 -12.40
C GLY A 85 2.19 -17.07 -12.43
N GLN A 86 2.59 -18.32 -12.15
CA GLN A 86 1.73 -19.49 -12.16
C GLN A 86 1.14 -19.75 -10.77
N LYS A 87 0.02 -20.47 -10.71
CA LYS A 87 -0.55 -20.95 -9.44
C LYS A 87 0.50 -21.75 -8.66
N SER A 88 0.53 -21.50 -7.37
CA SER A 88 1.43 -22.21 -6.43
C SER A 88 0.71 -22.52 -5.14
N SER A 89 1.28 -23.46 -4.38
CA SER A 89 0.82 -23.70 -3.02
C SER A 89 1.23 -22.57 -2.09
N PRO A 90 0.42 -22.17 -1.10
CA PRO A 90 0.81 -21.20 -0.08
C PRO A 90 2.10 -21.55 0.67
N ALA A 91 2.50 -22.84 0.68
CA ALA A 91 3.70 -23.34 1.32
C ALA A 91 4.95 -23.29 0.42
N ASP A 92 4.79 -23.02 -0.89
CA ASP A 92 5.91 -22.97 -1.83
C ASP A 92 6.75 -21.71 -1.63
N LYS A 93 8.05 -21.81 -1.96
CA LYS A 93 8.93 -20.64 -1.97
C LYS A 93 8.47 -19.63 -3.03
N ASN A 94 8.72 -18.36 -2.77
CA ASN A 94 8.38 -17.25 -3.66
C ASN A 94 6.88 -17.16 -4.00
N THR A 95 6.02 -17.63 -3.09
CA THR A 95 4.58 -17.53 -3.23
C THR A 95 4.06 -16.25 -2.61
N ILE A 96 3.16 -15.61 -3.33
CA ILE A 96 2.42 -14.41 -2.90
C ILE A 96 0.93 -14.64 -3.10
N ILE A 97 0.11 -13.88 -2.35
CA ILE A 97 -1.33 -13.82 -2.59
C ILE A 97 -1.58 -12.67 -3.54
N GLU A 98 -2.19 -12.97 -4.68
CA GLU A 98 -2.56 -12.01 -5.72
C GLU A 98 -4.07 -11.86 -5.80
N ALA A 99 -4.53 -10.63 -6.09
CA ALA A 99 -5.92 -10.29 -6.27
C ALA A 99 -6.26 -10.25 -7.77
N LEU A 100 -7.03 -11.19 -8.25
CA LEU A 100 -7.35 -11.36 -9.66
C LEU A 100 -8.83 -11.13 -9.96
N LYS A 101 -9.12 -10.58 -11.12
CA LYS A 101 -10.47 -10.57 -11.67
C LYS A 101 -10.79 -11.95 -12.23
N ASP A 102 -12.08 -12.27 -12.29
CA ASP A 102 -12.58 -13.56 -12.78
C ASP A 102 -12.00 -13.96 -14.15
N LYS A 103 -11.93 -13.00 -15.09
CA LYS A 103 -11.33 -13.21 -16.41
C LYS A 103 -9.84 -13.58 -16.40
N ASP A 104 -9.12 -13.15 -15.36
CA ASP A 104 -7.67 -13.33 -15.29
C ASP A 104 -7.29 -14.67 -14.65
N ILE A 105 -8.21 -15.29 -13.88
CA ILE A 105 -8.02 -16.62 -13.30
C ILE A 105 -7.84 -17.67 -14.39
N ASN A 106 -8.66 -17.61 -15.43
CA ASN A 106 -8.59 -18.54 -16.55
C ASN A 106 -7.25 -18.45 -17.31
N ASN A 107 -6.60 -17.29 -17.29
CA ASN A 107 -5.30 -17.10 -17.91
C ASN A 107 -4.19 -17.82 -17.14
N ILE A 108 -4.25 -17.84 -15.81
CA ILE A 108 -3.28 -18.58 -14.99
C ILE A 108 -3.43 -20.09 -15.22
N ASP A 109 -4.66 -20.59 -15.27
CA ASP A 109 -4.93 -22.01 -15.47
C ASP A 109 -4.52 -22.50 -16.87
N ASN A 110 -4.49 -21.61 -17.87
CA ASN A 110 -4.08 -21.89 -19.25
C ASN A 110 -2.58 -21.66 -19.52
N ASN A 111 -1.73 -21.58 -18.47
CA ASN A 111 -0.28 -21.30 -18.57
C ASN A 111 0.08 -19.96 -19.24
N ASN A 112 -0.84 -19.02 -19.31
CA ASN A 112 -0.53 -17.66 -19.72
C ASN A 112 0.11 -16.91 -18.55
N LEU A 113 1.28 -16.32 -18.78
CA LEU A 113 2.00 -15.52 -17.79
C LEU A 113 1.17 -14.27 -17.47
N ILE A 114 0.94 -14.02 -16.18
CA ILE A 114 0.41 -12.74 -15.73
C ILE A 114 1.60 -11.80 -15.53
N SER A 115 1.54 -10.66 -16.20
CA SER A 115 2.51 -9.59 -15.94
C SER A 115 2.22 -8.99 -14.57
N ILE A 116 3.10 -9.23 -13.60
CA ILE A 116 3.03 -8.68 -12.23
C ILE A 116 3.68 -7.29 -12.23
N SER A 117 3.29 -6.43 -13.14
CA SER A 117 3.79 -5.06 -13.18
C SER A 117 3.19 -4.25 -12.00
N GLY A 118 4.06 -3.78 -11.11
CA GLY A 118 3.67 -2.95 -9.97
C GLY A 118 3.97 -3.54 -8.59
N TYR A 119 4.44 -4.77 -8.52
CA TYR A 119 4.73 -5.47 -7.25
C TYR A 119 5.91 -4.86 -6.47
N ASP A 120 6.88 -4.29 -7.15
CA ASP A 120 8.05 -3.64 -6.51
C ASP A 120 7.65 -2.53 -5.52
N ASN A 121 6.47 -1.95 -5.70
CA ASN A 121 5.95 -0.92 -4.81
C ASN A 121 5.16 -1.48 -3.62
N LEU A 122 4.57 -2.68 -3.72
CA LEU A 122 3.79 -3.31 -2.63
C LEU A 122 4.66 -4.08 -1.64
N VAL A 123 5.76 -4.68 -2.09
CA VAL A 123 6.70 -5.43 -1.22
C VAL A 123 7.41 -4.51 -0.23
N LYS A 124 7.63 -3.25 -0.57
CA LYS A 124 8.24 -2.25 0.34
C LYS A 124 7.38 -1.91 1.56
N PHE A 125 6.07 -2.13 1.52
CA PHE A 125 5.18 -1.87 2.66
C PHE A 125 5.21 -2.95 3.75
N ARG A 126 5.70 -4.17 3.46
CA ARG A 126 5.81 -5.24 4.47
C ARG A 126 6.98 -5.07 5.45
N GLN A 127 7.91 -4.16 5.20
CA GLN A 127 9.09 -3.96 6.05
C GLN A 127 8.93 -2.90 7.15
N PHE A 128 7.75 -2.32 7.31
CA PHE A 128 7.53 -1.23 8.30
C PHE A 128 6.65 -1.63 9.50
N TYR A 129 6.43 -2.93 9.74
CA TYR A 129 5.74 -3.41 10.94
C TYR A 129 6.54 -4.53 11.61
#